data_f82d0ccff8257679e5efcf11787d2ce2
#
_entry.id   f82d0ccff8257679e5efcf11787d2ce2
#
_cell.length_a   1.000
_cell.length_b   1.000
_cell.length_c   1.000
_cell.angle_alpha   90.00
_cell.angle_beta   90.00
_cell.angle_gamma   90.00
#
_symmetry.space_group_name_H-M   'P 1'
#
loop_
_entity.id
_entity.type
_entity.pdbx_description
1 polymer ?
#
loop_
_entity_poly.entity_id
_entity_poly.type
_entity_poly.pdbx_seq_one_letter_code
_entity_poly.pdbx_strand_id
1 'polypeptide(L)'
;GQELSFEPMDYGPLLGEAPGRGTVGGVLAANLSGPRRIKAGAARDHILGMEAVSGRGEIFNSGGRVVKNVTGYDLCKLLAGSWGTLGVMTELTIKVLPTPEKTRTVLVTGLDAAAGVAAMTRAFHSPHDVTGGAWIPEALAAGSGASYVREAKASVTAIRVEGPGPSVEYRCRALREELGSFGPTEELHGHNSGRFWMEVRDALPFAEEGDKRAVWRISVPPQAGAGLVARLADNLKAEAFLDWGGGLIWLAVPQTSSESADALRRAVGETGGHATLIRAPEELRAAVPVFEPQSDGLAKLSARIKEGFDPLRVLNPGRMYAGV
;
A
#
# COMPACT_ATOMS: atom_id res chain seq x y z
N GLY A 1 -12.36 15.44 13.88
CA GLY A 1 -10.99 15.52 14.39
C GLY A 1 -10.34 14.16 14.64
N GLN A 2 -10.86 13.06 14.02
CA GLN A 2 -10.29 11.71 14.07
C GLN A 2 -10.11 11.16 12.66
N GLU A 3 -9.16 10.25 12.50
CA GLU A 3 -8.86 9.62 11.21
C GLU A 3 -8.49 8.13 11.37
N LEU A 4 -8.61 7.40 10.25
CA LEU A 4 -8.04 6.07 10.07
C LEU A 4 -6.57 6.24 9.73
N SER A 5 -5.68 6.18 10.72
CA SER A 5 -4.27 6.55 10.57
C SER A 5 -3.46 5.61 9.66
N PHE A 6 -3.96 4.43 9.34
CA PHE A 6 -3.38 3.55 8.32
C PHE A 6 -3.68 3.99 6.87
N GLU A 7 -4.42 5.10 6.67
CA GLU A 7 -4.72 5.72 5.37
C GLU A 7 -5.21 4.71 4.32
N PRO A 8 -6.42 4.15 4.46
CA PRO A 8 -6.91 3.18 3.49
C PRO A 8 -6.93 3.79 2.08
N MET A 9 -6.33 3.07 1.13
CA MET A 9 -6.37 3.48 -0.26
C MET A 9 -7.75 3.25 -0.88
N ASP A 10 -8.08 4.08 -1.86
CA ASP A 10 -9.27 3.92 -2.69
C ASP A 10 -8.89 3.32 -4.05
N TYR A 11 -9.27 2.09 -4.30
CA TYR A 11 -9.05 1.43 -5.58
C TYR A 11 -10.00 1.90 -6.70
N GLY A 12 -11.06 2.64 -6.38
CA GLY A 12 -12.05 3.06 -7.37
C GLY A 12 -11.41 3.69 -8.60
N PRO A 13 -10.65 4.81 -8.47
CA PRO A 13 -10.01 5.46 -9.62
C PRO A 13 -9.07 4.55 -10.41
N LEU A 14 -8.26 3.74 -9.72
CA LEU A 14 -7.32 2.81 -10.38
C LEU A 14 -8.05 1.72 -11.19
N LEU A 15 -9.26 1.35 -10.79
CA LEU A 15 -10.08 0.32 -11.45
C LEU A 15 -11.12 0.92 -12.44
N GLY A 16 -11.08 2.23 -12.69
CA GLY A 16 -12.01 2.91 -13.60
C GLY A 16 -13.39 3.21 -12.99
N GLU A 17 -13.48 3.21 -11.65
CA GLU A 17 -14.69 3.49 -10.89
C GLU A 17 -14.63 4.87 -10.22
N ALA A 18 -15.80 5.40 -9.85
CA ALA A 18 -15.86 6.65 -9.09
C ALA A 18 -15.19 6.50 -7.71
N PRO A 19 -14.47 7.55 -7.22
CA PRO A 19 -13.87 7.53 -5.90
C PRO A 19 -14.93 7.49 -4.78
N GLY A 20 -14.53 6.99 -3.60
CA GLY A 20 -15.36 7.00 -2.39
C GLY A 20 -16.44 5.90 -2.33
N ARG A 21 -16.42 4.90 -3.21
CA ARG A 21 -17.38 3.79 -3.21
C ARG A 21 -16.98 2.61 -2.33
N GLY A 22 -15.75 2.63 -1.82
CA GLY A 22 -15.25 1.59 -0.91
C GLY A 22 -15.98 1.60 0.43
N THR A 23 -16.04 0.42 1.08
CA THR A 23 -16.62 0.26 2.43
C THR A 23 -15.53 -0.03 3.45
N VAL A 24 -15.77 0.31 4.73
CA VAL A 24 -14.85 -0.01 5.82
C VAL A 24 -14.62 -1.52 5.94
N GLY A 25 -15.67 -2.32 5.77
CA GLY A 25 -15.57 -3.79 5.73
C GLY A 25 -14.66 -4.28 4.61
N GLY A 26 -14.80 -3.72 3.40
CA GLY A 26 -13.92 -4.04 2.25
C GLY A 26 -12.47 -3.64 2.48
N VAL A 27 -12.23 -2.48 3.08
CA VAL A 27 -10.89 -2.02 3.47
C VAL A 27 -10.21 -3.00 4.41
N LEU A 28 -10.90 -3.47 5.44
CA LEU A 28 -10.35 -4.44 6.40
C LEU A 28 -10.24 -5.84 5.80
N ALA A 29 -11.25 -6.29 5.04
CA ALA A 29 -11.21 -7.59 4.37
C ALA A 29 -10.02 -7.70 3.40
N ALA A 30 -9.65 -6.62 2.72
CA ALA A 30 -8.50 -6.55 1.84
C ALA A 30 -7.21 -6.05 2.53
N ASN A 31 -7.28 -5.66 3.82
CA ASN A 31 -6.16 -5.09 4.59
C ASN A 31 -5.48 -3.92 3.87
N LEU A 32 -6.27 -2.99 3.33
CA LEU A 32 -5.77 -1.85 2.57
C LEU A 32 -5.12 -0.82 3.49
N SER A 33 -3.91 -0.44 3.16
CA SER A 33 -3.11 0.52 3.94
C SER A 33 -2.28 1.39 3.00
N GLY A 34 -2.27 2.68 3.26
CA GLY A 34 -1.56 3.69 2.49
C GLY A 34 -0.17 4.03 3.04
N PRO A 35 0.34 5.21 2.68
CA PRO A 35 1.72 5.63 2.99
C PRO A 35 2.09 5.65 4.47
N ARG A 36 1.14 5.96 5.37
CA ARG A 36 1.41 5.96 6.83
C ARG A 36 1.60 4.57 7.43
N ARG A 37 1.39 3.50 6.68
CA ARG A 37 1.56 2.14 7.23
C ARG A 37 2.91 1.94 7.91
N ILE A 38 3.97 2.55 7.39
CA ILE A 38 5.32 2.42 7.95
C ILE A 38 5.43 2.97 9.37
N LYS A 39 4.60 3.96 9.72
CA LYS A 39 4.53 4.58 11.05
C LYS A 39 3.35 4.09 11.88
N ALA A 40 2.17 4.03 11.29
CA ALA A 40 0.93 3.75 11.98
C ALA A 40 0.58 2.26 12.07
N GLY A 41 1.20 1.42 11.24
CA GLY A 41 0.80 0.03 11.07
C GLY A 41 -0.24 -0.16 9.97
N ALA A 42 -0.61 -1.40 9.68
CA ALA A 42 -1.58 -1.77 8.66
C ALA A 42 -3.02 -1.68 9.18
N ALA A 43 -4.01 -1.75 8.30
CA ALA A 43 -5.42 -1.81 8.67
C ALA A 43 -5.71 -2.89 9.72
N ARG A 44 -5.11 -4.08 9.57
CA ARG A 44 -5.22 -5.20 10.52
C ARG A 44 -4.75 -4.85 11.94
N ASP A 45 -3.86 -3.88 12.09
CA ASP A 45 -3.30 -3.49 13.40
C ASP A 45 -4.22 -2.52 14.14
N HIS A 46 -5.23 -2.00 13.44
CA HIS A 46 -6.23 -1.07 13.97
C HIS A 46 -7.59 -1.71 14.25
N ILE A 47 -7.83 -2.96 13.82
CA ILE A 47 -9.05 -3.68 14.15
C ILE A 47 -8.94 -4.22 15.58
N LEU A 48 -9.83 -3.76 16.47
CA LEU A 48 -9.87 -4.12 17.88
C LEU A 48 -10.89 -5.22 18.15
N GLY A 49 -11.98 -5.25 17.41
CA GLY A 49 -13.04 -6.23 17.55
C GLY A 49 -13.93 -6.28 16.32
N MET A 50 -14.64 -7.38 16.20
CA MET A 50 -15.61 -7.60 15.12
C MET A 50 -16.71 -8.57 15.55
N GLU A 51 -17.86 -8.42 14.90
CA GLU A 51 -18.85 -9.48 14.71
C GLU A 51 -18.79 -9.92 13.25
N ALA A 52 -18.89 -11.22 13.01
CA ALA A 52 -18.87 -11.77 11.66
C ALA A 52 -19.77 -13.00 11.56
N VAL A 53 -20.18 -13.32 10.30
CA VAL A 53 -20.95 -14.52 9.97
C VAL A 53 -20.05 -15.46 9.17
N SER A 54 -19.92 -16.72 9.63
CA SER A 54 -19.17 -17.78 8.96
C SER A 54 -19.95 -18.33 7.73
N GLY A 55 -19.28 -19.13 6.90
CA GLY A 55 -19.94 -19.89 5.82
C GLY A 55 -20.92 -20.97 6.30
N ARG A 56 -20.99 -21.22 7.61
CA ARG A 56 -22.00 -22.07 8.26
C ARG A 56 -23.27 -21.32 8.64
N GLY A 57 -23.30 -19.98 8.44
CA GLY A 57 -24.39 -19.13 8.93
C GLY A 57 -24.29 -18.83 10.42
N GLU A 58 -23.19 -19.14 11.09
CA GLU A 58 -22.99 -18.91 12.53
C GLU A 58 -22.42 -17.50 12.75
N ILE A 59 -23.04 -16.76 13.68
CA ILE A 59 -22.54 -15.47 14.14
C ILE A 59 -21.46 -15.73 15.19
N PHE A 60 -20.31 -15.07 15.05
CA PHE A 60 -19.25 -15.12 16.04
C PHE A 60 -18.63 -13.74 16.27
N ASN A 61 -18.09 -13.55 17.48
CA ASN A 61 -17.42 -12.31 17.88
C ASN A 61 -15.94 -12.59 18.20
N SER A 62 -15.08 -11.63 17.91
CA SER A 62 -13.68 -11.66 18.31
C SER A 62 -13.20 -10.27 18.70
N GLY A 63 -12.35 -10.20 19.73
CA GLY A 63 -11.87 -8.92 20.24
C GLY A 63 -12.92 -8.14 21.01
N GLY A 64 -12.89 -6.82 20.97
CA GLY A 64 -13.81 -5.94 21.69
C GLY A 64 -13.36 -4.48 21.66
N ARG A 65 -13.94 -3.63 22.49
CA ARG A 65 -13.64 -2.18 22.55
C ARG A 65 -12.42 -1.88 23.44
N VAL A 66 -11.44 -2.76 23.45
CA VAL A 66 -10.22 -2.64 24.26
C VAL A 66 -8.98 -2.82 23.40
N VAL A 67 -7.92 -2.08 23.71
CA VAL A 67 -6.66 -2.11 22.94
C VAL A 67 -5.89 -3.43 23.15
N LYS A 68 -6.06 -4.08 24.31
CA LYS A 68 -5.42 -5.34 24.65
C LYS A 68 -6.48 -6.38 24.99
N ASN A 69 -6.53 -7.45 24.19
CA ASN A 69 -7.25 -8.68 24.48
C ASN A 69 -6.27 -9.85 24.45
N VAL A 70 -6.20 -10.62 25.53
CA VAL A 70 -5.23 -11.73 25.68
C VAL A 70 -5.94 -13.10 25.72
N THR A 71 -7.25 -13.13 25.50
CA THR A 71 -8.06 -14.34 25.57
C THR A 71 -8.36 -14.88 24.18
N GLY A 72 -8.00 -16.13 23.92
CA GLY A 72 -8.29 -16.83 22.67
C GLY A 72 -7.43 -16.40 21.49
N TYR A 73 -7.82 -16.85 20.31
CA TYR A 73 -7.15 -16.49 19.04
C TYR A 73 -7.61 -15.12 18.56
N ASP A 74 -6.70 -14.37 17.96
CA ASP A 74 -7.00 -13.08 17.33
C ASP A 74 -7.60 -13.30 15.93
N LEU A 75 -8.90 -13.61 15.88
CA LEU A 75 -9.62 -13.80 14.62
C LEU A 75 -9.76 -12.49 13.83
N CYS A 76 -9.68 -11.33 14.50
CA CYS A 76 -9.64 -10.03 13.82
C CYS A 76 -8.46 -9.97 12.84
N LYS A 77 -7.27 -10.42 13.27
CA LYS A 77 -6.07 -10.47 12.43
C LYS A 77 -6.16 -11.52 11.32
N LEU A 78 -6.91 -12.58 11.52
CA LEU A 78 -7.11 -13.65 10.54
C LEU A 78 -8.07 -13.20 9.43
N LEU A 79 -9.18 -12.52 9.78
CA LEU A 79 -10.15 -12.05 8.80
C LEU A 79 -9.65 -10.82 8.03
N ALA A 80 -8.81 -9.97 8.65
CA ALA A 80 -8.17 -8.87 7.95
C ALA A 80 -7.22 -9.38 6.84
N GLY A 81 -7.54 -9.07 5.60
CA GLY A 81 -6.79 -9.56 4.44
C GLY A 81 -7.27 -10.92 3.89
N SER A 82 -8.39 -11.46 4.41
CA SER A 82 -8.99 -12.70 3.89
C SER A 82 -9.84 -12.50 2.63
N TRP A 83 -10.04 -11.27 2.17
CA TRP A 83 -10.86 -10.93 1.00
C TRP A 83 -12.31 -11.46 1.08
N GLY A 84 -12.82 -11.61 2.31
CA GLY A 84 -14.16 -12.13 2.56
C GLY A 84 -14.32 -13.64 2.29
N THR A 85 -13.22 -14.40 2.22
CA THR A 85 -13.26 -15.85 2.00
C THR A 85 -13.54 -16.65 3.28
N LEU A 86 -13.40 -16.05 4.45
CA LEU A 86 -13.55 -16.72 5.74
C LEU A 86 -14.81 -16.29 6.52
N GLY A 87 -15.34 -15.11 6.26
CA GLY A 87 -16.50 -14.58 6.96
C GLY A 87 -16.95 -13.24 6.39
N VAL A 88 -18.20 -12.89 6.67
CA VAL A 88 -18.78 -11.58 6.40
C VAL A 88 -18.76 -10.78 7.68
N MET A 89 -17.95 -9.73 7.75
CA MET A 89 -17.88 -8.82 8.91
C MET A 89 -19.11 -7.91 8.93
N THR A 90 -19.91 -7.99 9.98
CA THR A 90 -21.18 -7.25 10.15
C THR A 90 -21.03 -6.05 11.07
N GLU A 91 -20.17 -6.14 12.11
CA GLU A 91 -19.81 -5.05 12.99
C GLU A 91 -18.29 -4.98 13.15
N LEU A 92 -17.75 -3.76 13.24
CA LEU A 92 -16.32 -3.52 13.35
C LEU A 92 -16.03 -2.49 14.44
N THR A 93 -15.08 -2.80 15.30
CA THR A 93 -14.47 -1.84 16.24
C THR A 93 -13.06 -1.52 15.76
N ILE A 94 -12.82 -0.26 15.36
CA ILE A 94 -11.56 0.19 14.77
C ILE A 94 -10.96 1.29 15.64
N LYS A 95 -9.65 1.18 15.89
CA LYS A 95 -8.87 2.23 16.53
C LYS A 95 -8.68 3.39 15.55
N VAL A 96 -9.02 4.59 16.00
CA VAL A 96 -8.76 5.85 15.30
C VAL A 96 -7.74 6.68 16.07
N LEU A 97 -7.08 7.62 15.40
CA LEU A 97 -6.17 8.59 16.01
C LEU A 97 -6.66 10.01 15.74
N PRO A 98 -6.23 11.00 16.54
CA PRO A 98 -6.49 12.41 16.23
C PRO A 98 -5.87 12.79 14.88
N THR A 99 -6.60 13.55 14.08
CA THR A 99 -6.07 14.16 12.85
C THR A 99 -4.93 15.13 13.21
N PRO A 100 -3.76 15.06 12.55
CA PRO A 100 -2.66 15.97 12.81
C PRO A 100 -3.04 17.40 12.46
N GLU A 101 -2.55 18.37 13.27
CA GLU A 101 -2.78 19.80 13.06
C GLU A 101 -2.21 20.26 11.72
N LYS A 102 -0.98 19.82 11.41
CA LYS A 102 -0.27 20.11 10.16
C LYS A 102 0.33 18.85 9.56
N THR A 103 0.29 18.82 8.22
CA THR A 103 1.02 17.86 7.38
C THR A 103 1.87 18.65 6.40
N ARG A 104 3.17 18.39 6.39
CA ARG A 104 4.12 18.96 5.42
C ARG A 104 4.98 17.87 4.83
N THR A 105 5.57 18.15 3.67
CA THR A 105 6.43 17.21 2.97
C THR A 105 7.71 17.92 2.53
N VAL A 106 8.84 17.35 2.93
CA VAL A 106 10.14 17.73 2.37
C VAL A 106 10.34 16.96 1.09
N LEU A 107 10.67 17.63 0.01
CA LEU A 107 11.06 17.06 -1.27
C LEU A 107 12.57 17.13 -1.43
N VAL A 108 13.14 16.09 -2.03
CA VAL A 108 14.49 16.10 -2.62
C VAL A 108 14.35 15.75 -4.08
N THR A 109 14.86 16.58 -4.99
CA THR A 109 14.64 16.44 -6.43
C THR A 109 15.87 15.91 -7.16
N GLY A 110 15.66 15.20 -8.28
CA GLY A 110 16.72 14.74 -9.18
C GLY A 110 17.41 13.45 -8.76
N LEU A 111 16.91 12.71 -7.76
CA LEU A 111 17.49 11.46 -7.31
C LEU A 111 17.01 10.29 -8.17
N ASP A 112 17.91 9.38 -8.53
CA ASP A 112 17.49 8.05 -9.00
C ASP A 112 16.82 7.24 -7.85
N ALA A 113 16.25 6.10 -8.17
CA ALA A 113 15.55 5.28 -7.19
C ALA A 113 16.44 4.84 -6.03
N ALA A 114 17.72 4.54 -6.27
CA ALA A 114 18.65 4.08 -5.25
C ALA A 114 19.02 5.21 -4.27
N ALA A 115 19.36 6.39 -4.80
CA ALA A 115 19.61 7.58 -3.99
C ALA A 115 18.34 8.04 -3.26
N GLY A 116 17.15 7.92 -3.88
CA GLY A 116 15.87 8.20 -3.26
C GLY A 116 15.60 7.29 -2.05
N VAL A 117 15.83 5.97 -2.18
CA VAL A 117 15.70 5.03 -1.06
C VAL A 117 16.73 5.34 0.04
N ALA A 118 17.95 5.71 -0.32
CA ALA A 118 18.96 6.11 0.67
C ALA A 118 18.55 7.38 1.44
N ALA A 119 18.01 8.40 0.76
CA ALA A 119 17.51 9.61 1.39
C ALA A 119 16.30 9.33 2.30
N MET A 120 15.35 8.48 1.88
CA MET A 120 14.23 8.03 2.72
C MET A 120 14.73 7.27 3.94
N THR A 121 15.68 6.35 3.77
CA THR A 121 16.28 5.59 4.87
C THR A 121 16.93 6.54 5.88
N ARG A 122 17.69 7.53 5.42
CA ARG A 122 18.30 8.54 6.28
C ARG A 122 17.23 9.29 7.09
N ALA A 123 16.15 9.72 6.43
CA ALA A 123 15.05 10.44 7.07
C ALA A 123 14.31 9.58 8.11
N PHE A 124 14.04 8.30 7.84
CA PHE A 124 13.38 7.40 8.79
C PHE A 124 14.24 7.07 10.03
N HIS A 125 15.55 7.11 9.91
CA HIS A 125 16.46 6.93 11.05
C HIS A 125 16.77 8.23 11.82
N SER A 126 16.24 9.36 11.35
CA SER A 126 16.39 10.64 12.04
C SER A 126 15.42 10.76 13.23
N PRO A 127 15.64 11.70 14.17
CA PRO A 127 14.74 11.98 15.28
C PRO A 127 13.47 12.77 14.85
N HIS A 128 13.22 12.91 13.55
CA HIS A 128 12.19 13.82 13.03
C HIS A 128 10.81 13.18 12.85
N ASP A 129 10.60 11.98 13.37
CA ASP A 129 9.29 11.31 13.41
C ASP A 129 8.56 11.29 12.06
N VAL A 130 9.26 10.82 11.03
CA VAL A 130 8.80 10.73 9.65
C VAL A 130 7.62 9.75 9.54
N THR A 131 6.55 10.15 8.83
CA THR A 131 5.30 9.39 8.73
C THR A 131 5.03 8.80 7.33
N GLY A 132 5.85 9.14 6.35
CA GLY A 132 5.77 8.61 5.00
C GLY A 132 7.02 8.92 4.19
N GLY A 133 7.35 8.05 3.24
CA GLY A 133 8.48 8.23 2.33
C GLY A 133 8.18 7.58 0.99
N ALA A 134 8.20 8.38 -0.10
CA ALA A 134 7.92 7.95 -1.45
C ALA A 134 8.96 8.50 -2.44
N TRP A 135 9.21 7.77 -3.51
CA TRP A 135 10.01 8.21 -4.66
C TRP A 135 9.20 8.08 -5.94
N ILE A 136 9.12 9.17 -6.70
CA ILE A 136 8.35 9.26 -7.94
C ILE A 136 9.33 9.65 -9.07
N PRO A 137 9.44 8.88 -10.18
CA PRO A 137 10.26 9.26 -11.33
C PRO A 137 9.69 10.49 -12.05
N GLU A 138 10.52 11.21 -12.76
CA GLU A 138 10.16 12.45 -13.49
C GLU A 138 8.90 12.29 -14.34
N ALA A 139 8.82 11.19 -15.13
CA ALA A 139 7.70 10.96 -16.04
C ALA A 139 6.35 10.91 -15.29
N LEU A 140 6.28 10.28 -14.11
CA LEU A 140 5.08 10.23 -13.29
C LEU A 140 4.87 11.52 -12.49
N ALA A 141 5.93 12.15 -12.02
CA ALA A 141 5.88 13.43 -11.31
C ALA A 141 5.28 14.55 -12.17
N ALA A 142 5.53 14.53 -13.49
CA ALA A 142 4.97 15.48 -14.45
C ALA A 142 3.43 15.48 -14.51
N GLY A 143 2.78 14.37 -14.14
CA GLY A 143 1.32 14.25 -14.06
C GLY A 143 0.71 14.66 -12.72
N SER A 144 1.50 15.02 -11.72
CA SER A 144 1.02 15.33 -10.37
C SER A 144 0.13 16.59 -10.35
N GLY A 145 -0.96 16.53 -9.59
CA GLY A 145 -1.79 17.68 -9.28
C GLY A 145 -1.16 18.62 -8.23
N ALA A 146 -0.11 18.19 -7.54
CA ALA A 146 0.69 19.05 -6.68
C ALA A 146 1.69 19.85 -7.55
N SER A 147 1.46 21.17 -7.69
CA SER A 147 2.18 22.03 -8.63
C SER A 147 3.71 21.96 -8.48
N TYR A 148 4.22 22.02 -7.26
CA TYR A 148 5.67 21.94 -7.00
C TYR A 148 6.29 20.59 -7.44
N VAL A 149 5.54 19.49 -7.38
CA VAL A 149 5.99 18.17 -7.86
C VAL A 149 6.03 18.17 -9.38
N ARG A 150 4.94 18.64 -10.03
CA ARG A 150 4.83 18.72 -11.49
C ARG A 150 5.90 19.65 -12.10
N GLU A 151 6.16 20.76 -11.45
CA GLU A 151 7.06 21.82 -11.93
C GLU A 151 8.54 21.53 -11.62
N ALA A 152 8.84 20.52 -10.80
CA ALA A 152 10.20 20.12 -10.48
C ALA A 152 10.99 19.64 -11.72
N LYS A 153 10.30 19.13 -12.75
CA LYS A 153 10.89 18.60 -13.99
C LYS A 153 12.06 17.63 -13.70
N ALA A 154 11.88 16.84 -12.69
CA ALA A 154 12.84 15.87 -12.18
C ALA A 154 12.08 14.79 -11.36
N SER A 155 12.76 13.71 -11.04
CA SER A 155 12.27 12.77 -10.02
C SER A 155 12.13 13.45 -8.66
N VAL A 156 11.21 12.96 -7.84
CA VAL A 156 10.92 13.53 -6.52
C VAL A 156 10.97 12.44 -5.45
N THR A 157 11.80 12.68 -4.43
CA THR A 157 11.79 11.91 -3.18
C THR A 157 11.07 12.73 -2.11
N ALA A 158 9.99 12.21 -1.57
CA ALA A 158 9.09 12.92 -0.66
C ALA A 158 9.13 12.32 0.75
N ILE A 159 9.31 13.15 1.76
CA ILE A 159 9.40 12.80 3.18
C ILE A 159 8.31 13.54 3.94
N ARG A 160 7.34 12.83 4.55
CA ARG A 160 6.20 13.42 5.26
C ARG A 160 6.48 13.59 6.75
N VAL A 161 6.09 14.75 7.27
CA VAL A 161 6.12 15.09 8.69
C VAL A 161 4.76 15.63 9.11
N GLU A 162 4.26 15.18 10.27
CA GLU A 162 2.93 15.50 10.77
C GLU A 162 2.93 15.79 12.27
N GLY A 163 1.94 16.57 12.74
CA GLY A 163 1.75 16.89 14.16
C GLY A 163 1.51 18.36 14.44
N PRO A 164 1.85 18.85 15.65
CA PRO A 164 1.69 20.27 16.03
C PRO A 164 2.52 21.19 15.15
N GLY A 165 1.94 22.35 14.79
CA GLY A 165 2.51 23.29 13.83
C GLY A 165 3.98 23.65 14.06
N PRO A 166 4.38 24.19 15.23
CA PRO A 166 5.77 24.59 15.49
C PRO A 166 6.75 23.39 15.39
N SER A 167 6.33 22.20 15.83
CA SER A 167 7.13 20.98 15.75
C SER A 167 7.35 20.55 14.31
N VAL A 168 6.30 20.56 13.48
CA VAL A 168 6.39 20.21 12.06
C VAL A 168 7.33 21.15 11.31
N GLU A 169 7.22 22.47 11.58
CA GLU A 169 8.09 23.51 10.96
C GLU A 169 9.57 23.30 11.29
N TYR A 170 9.87 23.03 12.56
CA TYR A 170 11.24 22.75 12.99
C TYR A 170 11.80 21.49 12.31
N ARG A 171 11.03 20.39 12.32
CA ARG A 171 11.46 19.10 11.76
C ARG A 171 11.63 19.17 10.24
N CYS A 172 10.76 19.89 9.52
CA CYS A 172 10.94 20.09 8.08
C CYS A 172 12.22 20.86 7.76
N ARG A 173 12.52 21.93 8.52
CA ARG A 173 13.76 22.68 8.35
C ARG A 173 14.99 21.80 8.57
N ALA A 174 15.01 21.06 9.67
CA ALA A 174 16.13 20.16 9.99
C ALA A 174 16.31 19.05 8.94
N LEU A 175 15.20 18.46 8.46
CA LEU A 175 15.26 17.47 7.38
C LEU A 175 15.76 18.06 6.06
N ARG A 176 15.37 19.29 5.71
CA ARG A 176 15.90 19.97 4.51
C ARG A 176 17.41 20.19 4.59
N GLU A 177 17.91 20.59 5.76
CA GLU A 177 19.36 20.73 5.99
C GLU A 177 20.07 19.38 5.89
N GLU A 178 19.56 18.35 6.56
CA GLU A 178 20.14 17.01 6.55
C GLU A 178 20.13 16.34 5.16
N LEU A 179 19.01 16.46 4.43
CA LEU A 179 18.84 15.84 3.13
C LEU A 179 19.40 16.70 1.96
N GLY A 180 19.80 17.95 2.23
CA GLY A 180 20.43 18.81 1.24
C GLY A 180 21.73 18.25 0.64
N SER A 181 22.38 17.30 1.33
CA SER A 181 23.54 16.58 0.81
C SER A 181 23.20 15.60 -0.33
N PHE A 182 21.96 15.19 -0.47
CA PHE A 182 21.49 14.32 -1.56
C PHE A 182 21.14 15.11 -2.83
N GLY A 183 20.56 16.30 -2.66
CA GLY A 183 20.12 17.12 -3.79
C GLY A 183 19.34 18.37 -3.36
N PRO A 184 18.84 19.17 -4.31
CA PRO A 184 18.01 20.34 -4.02
C PRO A 184 16.76 19.96 -3.22
N THR A 185 16.44 20.76 -2.19
CA THR A 185 15.28 20.50 -1.32
C THR A 185 14.21 21.56 -1.47
N GLU A 186 12.95 21.13 -1.42
CA GLU A 186 11.76 21.99 -1.41
C GLU A 186 10.76 21.53 -0.34
N GLU A 187 9.70 22.27 -0.08
CA GLU A 187 8.70 21.94 0.92
C GLU A 187 7.28 22.10 0.38
N LEU A 188 6.46 21.04 0.52
CA LEU A 188 5.03 21.09 0.27
C LEU A 188 4.29 21.41 1.57
N HIS A 189 3.43 22.40 1.52
CA HIS A 189 2.57 22.79 2.62
C HIS A 189 1.15 22.25 2.43
N GLY A 190 0.45 21.97 3.53
CA GLY A 190 -0.98 21.71 3.67
C GLY A 190 -1.64 21.05 2.46
N HIS A 191 -2.24 21.87 1.61
CA HIS A 191 -3.00 21.40 0.45
C HIS A 191 -2.15 20.60 -0.55
N ASN A 192 -0.98 21.10 -0.95
CA ASN A 192 -0.10 20.41 -1.90
C ASN A 192 0.47 19.11 -1.30
N SER A 193 0.80 19.11 0.00
CA SER A 193 1.22 17.90 0.72
C SER A 193 0.09 16.87 0.73
N GLY A 194 -1.13 17.25 1.12
CA GLY A 194 -2.29 16.37 1.14
C GLY A 194 -2.63 15.81 -0.24
N ARG A 195 -2.57 16.66 -1.28
CA ARG A 195 -2.79 16.22 -2.68
C ARG A 195 -1.77 15.18 -3.12
N PHE A 196 -0.50 15.44 -2.91
CA PHE A 196 0.58 14.51 -3.26
C PHE A 196 0.41 13.13 -2.59
N TRP A 197 0.15 13.11 -1.26
CA TRP A 197 0.00 11.84 -0.55
C TRP A 197 -1.27 11.08 -0.92
N MET A 198 -2.32 11.77 -1.33
CA MET A 198 -3.50 11.14 -1.91
C MET A 198 -3.15 10.45 -3.25
N GLU A 199 -2.34 11.09 -4.10
CA GLU A 199 -1.89 10.51 -5.37
C GLU A 199 -1.04 9.25 -5.15
N VAL A 200 -0.11 9.29 -4.19
CA VAL A 200 0.70 8.13 -3.81
C VAL A 200 -0.18 7.01 -3.23
N ARG A 201 -1.07 7.36 -2.30
CA ARG A 201 -1.96 6.42 -1.61
C ARG A 201 -2.82 5.62 -2.58
N ASP A 202 -3.45 6.30 -3.52
CA ASP A 202 -4.44 5.73 -4.43
C ASP A 202 -3.84 5.29 -5.77
N ALA A 203 -2.51 5.32 -5.90
CA ALA A 203 -1.76 4.99 -7.12
C ALA A 203 -2.28 5.77 -8.36
N LEU A 204 -2.66 7.05 -8.17
CA LEU A 204 -3.24 7.88 -9.21
C LEU A 204 -2.35 8.08 -10.45
N PRO A 205 -0.99 8.02 -10.39
CA PRO A 205 -0.18 8.02 -11.60
C PRO A 205 -0.51 6.91 -12.60
N PHE A 206 -1.23 5.87 -12.17
CA PHE A 206 -1.68 4.76 -13.02
C PHE A 206 -3.21 4.69 -13.18
N ALA A 207 -3.94 5.72 -12.75
CA ALA A 207 -5.40 5.78 -12.79
C ALA A 207 -5.95 6.60 -13.98
N GLU A 208 -5.14 6.80 -15.02
CA GLU A 208 -5.57 7.52 -16.23
C GLU A 208 -6.70 6.76 -16.93
N GLU A 209 -7.69 7.50 -17.41
CA GLU A 209 -8.84 6.91 -18.11
C GLU A 209 -8.38 6.19 -19.38
N GLY A 210 -8.84 4.94 -19.55
CA GLY A 210 -8.46 4.10 -20.68
C GLY A 210 -7.10 3.43 -20.60
N ASP A 211 -6.35 3.63 -19.52
CA ASP A 211 -5.07 2.93 -19.30
C ASP A 211 -5.31 1.41 -19.12
N LYS A 212 -4.79 0.63 -20.06
CA LYS A 212 -4.92 -0.85 -20.11
C LYS A 212 -3.71 -1.59 -19.56
N ARG A 213 -2.68 -0.87 -19.08
CA ARG A 213 -1.49 -1.50 -18.50
C ARG A 213 -1.86 -2.38 -17.31
N ALA A 214 -1.18 -3.51 -17.15
CA ALA A 214 -1.30 -4.29 -15.93
C ALA A 214 -0.63 -3.56 -14.77
N VAL A 215 -1.38 -3.38 -13.68
CA VAL A 215 -0.86 -2.71 -12.48
C VAL A 215 -0.65 -3.73 -11.36
N TRP A 216 0.58 -3.78 -10.88
CA TRP A 216 1.02 -4.64 -9.80
C TRP A 216 1.33 -3.84 -8.55
N ARG A 217 0.95 -4.41 -7.42
CA ARG A 217 1.35 -3.97 -6.09
C ARG A 217 2.34 -4.97 -5.51
N ILE A 218 3.59 -4.54 -5.33
CA ILE A 218 4.70 -5.41 -4.95
C ILE A 218 5.23 -4.97 -3.60
N SER A 219 5.38 -5.89 -2.66
CA SER A 219 6.01 -5.64 -1.36
C SER A 219 7.32 -6.40 -1.26
N VAL A 220 8.38 -5.68 -0.90
CA VAL A 220 9.76 -6.20 -0.78
C VAL A 220 10.44 -5.60 0.44
N PRO A 221 11.57 -6.14 0.91
CA PRO A 221 12.44 -5.42 1.83
C PRO A 221 12.83 -4.06 1.22
N PRO A 222 12.74 -2.93 1.97
CA PRO A 222 12.92 -1.59 1.41
C PRO A 222 14.21 -1.41 0.61
N GLN A 223 15.32 -2.01 1.04
CA GLN A 223 16.61 -1.94 0.38
C GLN A 223 16.64 -2.63 -1.00
N ALA A 224 15.73 -3.58 -1.25
CA ALA A 224 15.64 -4.28 -2.54
C ALA A 224 14.81 -3.52 -3.58
N GLY A 225 13.98 -2.57 -3.14
CA GLY A 225 12.99 -1.91 -4.01
C GLY A 225 13.58 -1.22 -5.23
N ALA A 226 14.59 -0.39 -5.03
CA ALA A 226 15.23 0.35 -6.12
C ALA A 226 15.87 -0.57 -7.17
N GLY A 227 16.61 -1.59 -6.73
CA GLY A 227 17.25 -2.56 -7.65
C GLY A 227 16.22 -3.39 -8.42
N LEU A 228 15.10 -3.75 -7.78
CA LEU A 228 14.02 -4.47 -8.43
C LEU A 228 13.32 -3.58 -9.47
N VAL A 229 13.03 -2.31 -9.15
CA VAL A 229 12.45 -1.36 -10.11
C VAL A 229 13.32 -1.20 -11.35
N ALA A 230 14.63 -1.02 -11.19
CA ALA A 230 15.55 -0.90 -12.33
C ALA A 230 15.49 -2.15 -13.22
N ARG A 231 15.55 -3.35 -12.64
CA ARG A 231 15.47 -4.62 -13.41
C ARG A 231 14.14 -4.77 -14.16
N LEU A 232 13.02 -4.42 -13.52
CA LEU A 232 11.70 -4.56 -14.13
C LEU A 232 11.46 -3.50 -15.21
N ALA A 233 11.97 -2.28 -15.03
CA ALA A 233 11.95 -1.24 -16.06
C ALA A 233 12.70 -1.67 -17.33
N ASP A 234 13.89 -2.24 -17.19
CA ASP A 234 14.68 -2.71 -18.32
C ASP A 234 14.04 -3.90 -19.04
N ASN A 235 13.60 -4.91 -18.28
CA ASN A 235 13.13 -6.17 -18.82
C ASN A 235 11.68 -6.11 -19.36
N LEU A 236 10.80 -5.35 -18.70
CA LEU A 236 9.37 -5.31 -18.99
C LEU A 236 8.92 -3.95 -19.52
N LYS A 237 9.82 -2.98 -19.68
CA LYS A 237 9.49 -1.58 -20.01
C LYS A 237 8.43 -1.00 -19.06
N ALA A 238 8.50 -1.41 -17.82
CA ALA A 238 7.56 -1.05 -16.79
C ALA A 238 7.86 0.34 -16.22
N GLU A 239 6.81 1.07 -15.87
CA GLU A 239 6.90 2.29 -15.07
C GLU A 239 6.57 1.98 -13.61
N ALA A 240 7.30 2.60 -12.68
CA ALA A 240 7.12 2.34 -11.26
C ALA A 240 7.34 3.58 -10.42
N PHE A 241 6.71 3.59 -9.24
CA PHE A 241 7.09 4.46 -8.13
C PHE A 241 7.18 3.67 -6.83
N LEU A 242 7.88 4.23 -5.86
CA LEU A 242 8.14 3.62 -4.56
C LEU A 242 7.37 4.33 -3.45
N ASP A 243 6.83 3.56 -2.51
CA ASP A 243 6.28 4.01 -1.23
C ASP A 243 6.90 3.19 -0.09
N TRP A 244 6.55 3.49 1.15
CA TRP A 244 7.04 2.83 2.37
C TRP A 244 8.57 2.79 2.45
N GLY A 245 9.24 3.87 1.99
CA GLY A 245 10.69 3.94 2.01
C GLY A 245 11.40 2.98 1.06
N GLY A 246 10.72 2.52 0.01
CA GLY A 246 11.20 1.53 -0.96
C GLY A 246 10.59 0.13 -0.78
N GLY A 247 9.81 -0.09 0.28
CA GLY A 247 9.22 -1.41 0.60
C GLY A 247 7.92 -1.72 -0.15
N LEU A 248 7.27 -0.72 -0.74
CA LEU A 248 6.13 -0.89 -1.63
C LEU A 248 6.47 -0.32 -3.00
N ILE A 249 6.24 -1.13 -4.03
CA ILE A 249 6.39 -0.74 -5.43
C ILE A 249 5.01 -0.81 -6.08
N TRP A 250 4.59 0.29 -6.66
CA TRP A 250 3.52 0.31 -7.64
C TRP A 250 4.15 0.26 -9.03
N LEU A 251 3.74 -0.70 -9.84
CA LEU A 251 4.34 -0.99 -11.13
C LEU A 251 3.27 -1.12 -12.21
N ALA A 252 3.40 -0.40 -13.30
CA ALA A 252 2.57 -0.53 -14.50
C ALA A 252 3.37 -1.17 -15.64
N VAL A 253 2.85 -2.28 -16.19
CA VAL A 253 3.49 -3.05 -17.28
C VAL A 253 2.68 -2.88 -18.56
N PRO A 254 3.24 -2.35 -19.64
CA PRO A 254 2.53 -2.10 -20.88
C PRO A 254 2.19 -3.38 -21.67
N GLN A 255 3.07 -4.36 -21.64
CA GLN A 255 2.86 -5.66 -22.30
C GLN A 255 2.37 -6.69 -21.29
N THR A 256 1.14 -7.15 -21.46
CA THR A 256 0.44 -8.03 -20.54
C THR A 256 0.42 -9.46 -21.11
N SER A 257 1.34 -10.31 -20.67
CA SER A 257 1.36 -11.74 -21.03
C SER A 257 1.66 -12.59 -19.79
N SER A 258 1.39 -13.89 -19.87
CA SER A 258 1.75 -14.83 -18.81
C SER A 258 3.25 -14.86 -18.57
N GLU A 259 4.07 -14.78 -19.65
CA GLU A 259 5.53 -14.76 -19.54
C GLU A 259 6.04 -13.52 -18.80
N SER A 260 5.44 -12.35 -19.03
CA SER A 260 5.79 -11.13 -18.30
C SER A 260 5.41 -11.21 -16.83
N ALA A 261 4.28 -11.82 -16.50
CA ALA A 261 3.85 -12.05 -15.12
C ALA A 261 4.79 -13.03 -14.41
N ASP A 262 5.19 -14.12 -15.07
CA ASP A 262 6.13 -15.10 -14.52
C ASP A 262 7.53 -14.51 -14.33
N ALA A 263 8.00 -13.69 -15.26
CA ALA A 263 9.27 -12.98 -15.15
C ALA A 263 9.27 -12.01 -13.95
N LEU A 264 8.16 -11.27 -13.77
CA LEU A 264 7.96 -10.38 -12.64
C LEU A 264 8.01 -11.15 -11.32
N ARG A 265 7.24 -12.26 -11.20
CA ARG A 265 7.20 -13.05 -9.96
C ARG A 265 8.55 -13.66 -9.62
N ARG A 266 9.29 -14.18 -10.61
CA ARG A 266 10.66 -14.66 -10.38
C ARG A 266 11.56 -13.56 -9.81
N ALA A 267 11.54 -12.37 -10.44
CA ALA A 267 12.34 -11.24 -9.98
C ALA A 267 11.98 -10.79 -8.56
N VAL A 268 10.67 -10.80 -8.22
CA VAL A 268 10.18 -10.48 -6.87
C VAL A 268 10.58 -11.56 -5.86
N GLY A 269 10.42 -12.83 -6.22
CA GLY A 269 10.76 -13.97 -5.35
C GLY A 269 12.24 -13.99 -4.94
N GLU A 270 13.15 -13.61 -5.85
CA GLU A 270 14.59 -13.46 -5.56
C GLU A 270 14.89 -12.43 -4.46
N THR A 271 13.99 -11.48 -4.23
CA THR A 271 14.12 -10.46 -3.17
C THR A 271 13.45 -10.87 -1.85
N GLY A 272 12.76 -12.01 -1.82
CA GLY A 272 11.93 -12.42 -0.69
C GLY A 272 10.60 -11.67 -0.59
N GLY A 273 10.20 -10.99 -1.65
CA GLY A 273 8.96 -10.22 -1.73
C GLY A 273 7.76 -11.02 -2.21
N HIS A 274 6.64 -10.30 -2.42
CA HIS A 274 5.43 -10.84 -3.01
C HIS A 274 4.73 -9.78 -3.88
N ALA A 275 4.00 -10.24 -4.91
CA ALA A 275 3.30 -9.39 -5.85
C ALA A 275 1.81 -9.74 -5.94
N THR A 276 0.97 -8.69 -6.04
CA THR A 276 -0.47 -8.82 -6.28
C THR A 276 -0.83 -8.07 -7.55
N LEU A 277 -1.54 -8.74 -8.47
CA LEU A 277 -2.07 -8.13 -9.69
C LEU A 277 -3.35 -7.38 -9.36
N ILE A 278 -3.29 -6.04 -9.37
CA ILE A 278 -4.43 -5.19 -8.99
C ILE A 278 -5.36 -4.92 -10.17
N ARG A 279 -4.79 -4.54 -11.31
CA ARG A 279 -5.53 -4.27 -12.55
C ARG A 279 -4.85 -4.95 -13.72
N ALA A 280 -5.63 -5.60 -14.57
CA ALA A 280 -5.18 -6.14 -15.85
C ALA A 280 -6.39 -6.43 -16.74
N PRO A 281 -6.20 -6.61 -18.06
CA PRO A 281 -7.21 -7.17 -18.94
C PRO A 281 -7.72 -8.53 -18.43
N GLU A 282 -8.99 -8.83 -18.71
CA GLU A 282 -9.65 -10.02 -18.19
C GLU A 282 -8.93 -11.32 -18.58
N GLU A 283 -8.43 -11.38 -19.83
CA GLU A 283 -7.70 -12.53 -20.36
C GLU A 283 -6.44 -12.83 -19.52
N LEU A 284 -5.68 -11.79 -19.12
CA LEU A 284 -4.52 -11.99 -18.27
C LEU A 284 -4.92 -12.42 -16.86
N ARG A 285 -5.97 -11.79 -16.30
CA ARG A 285 -6.46 -12.14 -14.96
C ARG A 285 -6.97 -13.59 -14.86
N ALA A 286 -7.50 -14.12 -15.95
CA ALA A 286 -7.93 -15.52 -16.04
C ALA A 286 -6.74 -16.50 -16.20
N ALA A 287 -5.63 -16.03 -16.80
CA ALA A 287 -4.48 -16.86 -17.14
C ALA A 287 -3.42 -16.95 -16.05
N VAL A 288 -3.35 -15.95 -15.13
CA VAL A 288 -2.27 -15.90 -14.12
C VAL A 288 -2.84 -15.76 -12.69
N PRO A 289 -2.14 -16.28 -11.68
CA PRO A 289 -2.53 -16.06 -10.29
C PRO A 289 -2.52 -14.56 -9.94
N VAL A 290 -3.61 -14.06 -9.35
CA VAL A 290 -3.72 -12.67 -8.90
C VAL A 290 -2.84 -12.42 -7.68
N PHE A 291 -2.86 -13.33 -6.71
CA PHE A 291 -2.02 -13.31 -5.52
C PHE A 291 -0.74 -14.11 -5.70
N GLU A 292 0.23 -13.88 -4.82
CA GLU A 292 1.47 -14.67 -4.80
C GLU A 292 1.15 -16.16 -4.58
N PRO A 293 1.65 -17.07 -5.41
CA PRO A 293 1.44 -18.51 -5.21
C PRO A 293 1.97 -18.95 -3.85
N GLN A 294 1.20 -19.77 -3.16
CA GLN A 294 1.55 -20.29 -1.84
C GLN A 294 2.46 -21.54 -1.97
N SER A 295 3.38 -21.69 -1.01
CA SER A 295 4.06 -22.98 -0.83
C SER A 295 3.05 -24.07 -0.40
N ASP A 296 3.35 -25.33 -0.66
CA ASP A 296 2.46 -26.46 -0.35
C ASP A 296 2.01 -26.49 1.12
N GLY A 297 2.91 -26.15 2.05
CA GLY A 297 2.59 -26.10 3.48
C GLY A 297 1.57 -25.00 3.80
N LEU A 298 1.77 -23.81 3.21
CA LEU A 298 0.88 -22.68 3.40
C LEU A 298 -0.48 -22.91 2.72
N ALA A 299 -0.49 -23.50 1.53
CA ALA A 299 -1.72 -23.85 0.81
C ALA A 299 -2.58 -24.85 1.62
N LYS A 300 -1.96 -25.88 2.19
CA LYS A 300 -2.65 -26.84 3.07
C LYS A 300 -3.21 -26.18 4.32
N LEU A 301 -2.47 -25.26 4.94
CA LEU A 301 -2.95 -24.49 6.10
C LEU A 301 -4.14 -23.61 5.72
N SER A 302 -4.04 -22.88 4.62
CA SER A 302 -5.12 -22.00 4.11
C SER A 302 -6.40 -22.80 3.83
N ALA A 303 -6.27 -23.98 3.18
CA ALA A 303 -7.39 -24.85 2.91
C ALA A 303 -8.06 -25.37 4.20
N ARG A 304 -7.28 -25.73 5.22
CA ARG A 304 -7.81 -26.16 6.53
C ARG A 304 -8.53 -25.02 7.26
N ILE A 305 -8.00 -23.81 7.20
CA ILE A 305 -8.66 -22.63 7.77
C ILE A 305 -9.98 -22.38 7.04
N LYS A 306 -9.97 -22.40 5.71
CA LYS A 306 -11.19 -22.26 4.90
C LYS A 306 -12.24 -23.30 5.29
N GLU A 307 -11.87 -24.56 5.40
CA GLU A 307 -12.75 -25.67 5.82
C GLU A 307 -13.35 -25.43 7.21
N GLY A 308 -12.58 -24.85 8.13
CA GLY A 308 -13.06 -24.50 9.47
C GLY A 308 -14.14 -23.41 9.47
N PHE A 309 -14.00 -22.39 8.62
CA PHE A 309 -14.91 -21.24 8.57
C PHE A 309 -16.03 -21.39 7.54
N ASP A 310 -15.75 -22.01 6.40
CA ASP A 310 -16.66 -22.11 5.26
C ASP A 310 -16.53 -23.47 4.54
N PRO A 311 -16.97 -24.57 5.17
CA PRO A 311 -16.88 -25.91 4.59
C PRO A 311 -17.73 -26.07 3.32
N LEU A 312 -18.79 -25.29 3.16
CA LEU A 312 -19.66 -25.30 1.98
C LEU A 312 -19.13 -24.43 0.83
N ARG A 313 -18.04 -23.66 1.07
CA ARG A 313 -17.39 -22.80 0.08
C ARG A 313 -18.34 -21.78 -0.56
N VAL A 314 -19.22 -21.16 0.24
CA VAL A 314 -20.20 -20.16 -0.19
C VAL A 314 -19.61 -18.74 -0.16
N LEU A 315 -18.52 -18.50 0.57
CA LEU A 315 -17.90 -17.20 0.76
C LEU A 315 -16.77 -16.98 -0.26
N ASN A 316 -17.01 -16.15 -1.26
CA ASN A 316 -16.04 -15.74 -2.29
C ASN A 316 -15.15 -16.89 -2.81
N PRO A 317 -15.70 -18.00 -3.29
CA PRO A 317 -14.90 -19.17 -3.71
C PRO A 317 -13.96 -18.79 -4.85
N GLY A 318 -12.68 -19.19 -4.72
CA GLY A 318 -11.65 -18.91 -5.73
C GLY A 318 -11.19 -17.44 -5.80
N ARG A 319 -11.63 -16.57 -4.86
CA ARG A 319 -11.24 -15.15 -4.85
C ARG A 319 -9.74 -14.95 -4.67
N MET A 320 -9.11 -15.74 -3.81
CA MET A 320 -7.68 -15.65 -3.54
C MET A 320 -6.90 -16.77 -4.21
N TYR A 321 -7.29 -18.00 -3.95
CA TYR A 321 -6.61 -19.21 -4.45
C TYR A 321 -7.65 -20.23 -4.90
N ALA A 322 -7.26 -21.11 -5.83
CA ALA A 322 -8.11 -22.20 -6.26
C ALA A 322 -8.47 -23.09 -5.04
N GLY A 323 -9.77 -23.30 -4.83
CA GLY A 323 -10.28 -24.11 -3.72
C GLY A 323 -10.30 -23.43 -2.34
N VAL A 324 -10.03 -22.12 -2.25
CA VAL A 324 -10.11 -21.33 -1.00
C VAL A 324 -11.10 -20.19 -1.15
#